data_510de8f8dfbcf809ffc5981fd0a72e2c
#
_entry.id   510de8f8dfbcf809ffc5981fd0a72e2c
#
_cell.length_a   1.000
_cell.length_b   1.000
_cell.length_c   1.000
_cell.angle_alpha   90.00
_cell.angle_beta   90.00
_cell.angle_gamma   90.00
#
_symmetry.space_group_name_H-M   'P 1'
#
loop_
_entity.id
_entity.type
_entity.pdbx_description
1 polymer ?
#
loop_
_entity_poly.entity_id
_entity_poly.type
_entity_poly.pdbx_seq_one_letter_code
_entity_poly.pdbx_strand_id
1 'polypeptide(L)'
;MSGGGHLAVLGLGEAGSEISADLAARGRRVLGYDIRPVEPPEGVELAGSPEEAARGADAVLALVPAADAPAAARSVLPVLGPGSLYADCSSASPRQKRELARMVGRTGASFVDLTLMGTVPGRGLSTPAFVSGEGAGRLADLLRPLGMPVEEVSGEPGDAAGRKLLRSVFVKGMTGAMMEALEAARAAGCEGWLWGNIVSELAGADEALARRLVEGSYRHARRRADEMAAAAELLRGLGVEPRITRAAEARLRELLEGGEA
;
A
#
# COMPACT_ATOMS: atom_id res chain seq x y z
N MET A 1 -37.93 -5.45 -9.98
CA MET A 1 -37.24 -4.72 -8.88
C MET A 1 -36.16 -5.66 -8.37
N SER A 2 -34.97 -5.59 -8.93
CA SER A 2 -33.82 -6.33 -8.43
C SER A 2 -33.50 -5.77 -7.04
N GLY A 3 -33.68 -6.57 -6.01
CA GLY A 3 -33.23 -6.23 -4.66
C GLY A 3 -31.76 -5.84 -4.75
N GLY A 4 -31.45 -4.58 -4.53
CA GLY A 4 -30.09 -4.07 -4.61
C GLY A 4 -29.25 -4.82 -3.60
N GLY A 5 -28.16 -5.45 -4.07
CA GLY A 5 -27.17 -6.07 -3.23
C GLY A 5 -26.55 -5.04 -2.28
N HIS A 6 -25.82 -5.50 -1.28
CA HIS A 6 -25.10 -4.64 -0.35
C HIS A 6 -23.60 -4.91 -0.41
N LEU A 7 -22.81 -4.00 0.13
CA LEU A 7 -21.39 -4.19 0.36
C LEU A 7 -21.15 -4.51 1.83
N ALA A 8 -20.36 -5.52 2.11
CA ALA A 8 -19.90 -5.82 3.45
C ALA A 8 -18.54 -5.17 3.70
N VAL A 9 -18.37 -4.53 4.86
CA VAL A 9 -17.09 -3.97 5.29
C VAL A 9 -16.70 -4.61 6.63
N LEU A 10 -15.58 -5.33 6.63
CA LEU A 10 -15.00 -5.92 7.83
C LEU A 10 -13.83 -5.05 8.29
N GLY A 11 -13.93 -4.52 9.51
CA GLY A 11 -13.00 -3.55 10.05
C GLY A 11 -13.48 -2.11 9.78
N LEU A 12 -13.95 -1.46 10.84
CA LEU A 12 -14.44 -0.07 10.84
C LEU A 12 -13.47 0.85 11.60
N GLY A 13 -12.17 0.58 11.49
CA GLY A 13 -11.14 1.50 11.92
C GLY A 13 -11.07 2.74 11.01
N GLU A 14 -10.00 3.52 11.10
CA GLU A 14 -9.82 4.78 10.37
C GLU A 14 -10.16 4.67 8.87
N ALA A 15 -9.57 3.71 8.16
CA ALA A 15 -9.82 3.53 6.73
C ALA A 15 -11.20 2.93 6.43
N GLY A 16 -11.63 1.95 7.23
CA GLY A 16 -12.90 1.26 7.01
C GLY A 16 -14.10 2.17 7.25
N SER A 17 -14.02 3.03 8.25
CA SER A 17 -15.08 4.01 8.56
C SER A 17 -15.27 5.02 7.43
N GLU A 18 -14.19 5.62 6.92
CA GLU A 18 -14.29 6.58 5.83
C GLU A 18 -14.77 5.94 4.51
N ILE A 19 -14.21 4.80 4.14
CA ILE A 19 -14.60 4.11 2.90
C ILE A 19 -16.06 3.65 2.97
N SER A 20 -16.50 3.10 4.10
CA SER A 20 -17.89 2.63 4.26
C SER A 20 -18.89 3.78 4.24
N ALA A 21 -18.62 4.89 4.91
CA ALA A 21 -19.45 6.09 4.87
C ALA A 21 -19.54 6.67 3.46
N ASP A 22 -18.43 6.73 2.74
CA ASP A 22 -18.41 7.20 1.36
C ASP A 22 -19.20 6.29 0.40
N LEU A 23 -19.15 4.97 0.59
CA LEU A 23 -19.96 4.01 -0.17
C LEU A 23 -21.46 4.23 0.11
N ALA A 24 -21.83 4.43 1.37
CA ALA A 24 -23.20 4.73 1.76
C ALA A 24 -23.69 6.07 1.19
N ALA A 25 -22.87 7.11 1.25
CA ALA A 25 -23.17 8.41 0.66
C ALA A 25 -23.39 8.37 -0.87
N ARG A 26 -22.83 7.36 -1.55
CA ARG A 26 -23.05 7.09 -2.99
C ARG A 26 -24.24 6.16 -3.26
N GLY A 27 -25.09 5.96 -2.26
CA GLY A 27 -26.34 5.21 -2.39
C GLY A 27 -26.18 3.69 -2.34
N ARG A 28 -25.03 3.18 -1.91
CA ARG A 28 -24.87 1.74 -1.67
C ARG A 28 -25.33 1.39 -0.25
N ARG A 29 -26.08 0.33 -0.11
CA ARG A 29 -26.33 -0.26 1.20
C ARG A 29 -25.02 -0.89 1.68
N VAL A 30 -24.60 -0.55 2.90
CA VAL A 30 -23.35 -1.05 3.50
C VAL A 30 -23.65 -1.67 4.84
N LEU A 31 -23.24 -2.94 5.01
CA LEU A 31 -23.23 -3.62 6.30
C LEU A 31 -21.79 -3.68 6.80
N GLY A 32 -21.54 -3.03 7.93
CA GLY A 32 -20.25 -2.98 8.58
C GLY A 32 -20.15 -3.92 9.77
N TYR A 33 -18.97 -4.49 9.99
CA TYR A 33 -18.66 -5.23 11.22
C TYR A 33 -17.25 -4.90 11.71
N ASP A 34 -17.09 -4.68 13.00
CA ASP A 34 -15.79 -4.60 13.67
C ASP A 34 -15.82 -5.53 14.90
N ILE A 35 -14.69 -6.14 15.20
CA ILE A 35 -14.52 -7.00 16.40
C ILE A 35 -14.59 -6.19 17.70
N ARG A 36 -14.31 -4.89 17.62
CA ARG A 36 -14.46 -3.96 18.74
C ARG A 36 -15.80 -3.23 18.65
N PRO A 37 -16.40 -2.86 19.76
CA PRO A 37 -17.54 -1.94 19.74
C PRO A 37 -17.14 -0.61 19.07
N VAL A 38 -17.90 -0.23 18.03
CA VAL A 38 -17.69 1.03 17.30
C VAL A 38 -19.02 1.72 17.06
N GLU A 39 -19.01 3.04 17.01
CA GLU A 39 -20.15 3.79 16.50
C GLU A 39 -20.24 3.58 14.98
N PRO A 40 -21.44 3.33 14.43
CA PRO A 40 -21.59 3.14 12.99
C PRO A 40 -21.19 4.41 12.25
N PRO A 41 -20.39 4.32 11.18
CA PRO A 41 -20.18 5.45 10.28
C PRO A 41 -21.51 5.88 9.64
N GLU A 42 -21.61 7.14 9.23
CA GLU A 42 -22.84 7.70 8.66
C GLU A 42 -23.38 6.84 7.49
N GLY A 43 -24.65 6.46 7.57
CA GLY A 43 -25.33 5.66 6.55
C GLY A 43 -24.93 4.18 6.52
N VAL A 44 -24.12 3.70 7.46
CA VAL A 44 -23.66 2.31 7.56
C VAL A 44 -24.50 1.56 8.60
N GLU A 45 -25.04 0.39 8.24
CA GLU A 45 -25.72 -0.52 9.17
C GLU A 45 -24.68 -1.43 9.84
N LEU A 46 -24.74 -1.60 11.17
CA LEU A 46 -23.89 -2.57 11.86
C LEU A 46 -24.52 -3.95 11.83
N ALA A 47 -23.74 -4.94 11.43
CA ALA A 47 -24.09 -6.35 11.54
C ALA A 47 -23.67 -6.90 12.91
N GLY A 48 -24.42 -7.86 13.42
CA GLY A 48 -24.12 -8.54 14.69
C GLY A 48 -22.97 -9.55 14.59
N SER A 49 -22.60 -9.95 13.37
CA SER A 49 -21.47 -10.85 13.12
C SER A 49 -20.87 -10.61 11.73
N PRO A 50 -19.61 -11.06 11.50
CA PRO A 50 -19.00 -10.96 10.16
C PRO A 50 -19.75 -11.80 9.11
N GLU A 51 -20.31 -12.94 9.50
CA GLU A 51 -21.14 -13.77 8.62
C GLU A 51 -22.44 -13.06 8.22
N GLU A 52 -23.05 -12.34 9.14
CA GLU A 52 -24.25 -11.53 8.85
C GLU A 52 -23.91 -10.44 7.84
N ALA A 53 -22.80 -9.71 8.05
CA ALA A 53 -22.36 -8.70 7.13
C ALA A 53 -22.08 -9.25 5.72
N ALA A 54 -21.43 -10.42 5.64
CA ALA A 54 -20.97 -10.99 4.36
C ALA A 54 -22.06 -11.75 3.60
N ARG A 55 -23.16 -12.19 4.26
CA ARG A 55 -24.18 -13.03 3.66
C ARG A 55 -24.93 -12.32 2.54
N GLY A 56 -24.74 -12.80 1.30
CA GLY A 56 -25.40 -12.23 0.12
C GLY A 56 -24.87 -10.87 -0.29
N ALA A 57 -23.70 -10.46 0.20
CA ALA A 57 -23.03 -9.24 -0.24
C ALA A 57 -22.53 -9.36 -1.69
N ASP A 58 -22.63 -8.26 -2.46
CA ASP A 58 -22.04 -8.15 -3.80
C ASP A 58 -20.49 -8.27 -3.72
N ALA A 59 -19.92 -7.70 -2.66
CA ALA A 59 -18.51 -7.87 -2.29
C ALA A 59 -18.31 -7.70 -0.78
N VAL A 60 -17.34 -8.41 -0.23
CA VAL A 60 -16.81 -8.25 1.13
C VAL A 60 -15.48 -7.52 1.05
N LEU A 61 -15.37 -6.36 1.68
CA LEU A 61 -14.14 -5.56 1.77
C LEU A 61 -13.56 -5.72 3.18
N ALA A 62 -12.43 -6.42 3.31
CA ALA A 62 -11.74 -6.61 4.60
C ALA A 62 -10.68 -5.51 4.80
N LEU A 63 -11.04 -4.48 5.55
CA LEU A 63 -10.20 -3.31 5.89
C LEU A 63 -9.60 -3.47 7.28
N VAL A 64 -8.87 -4.56 7.48
CA VAL A 64 -8.26 -4.95 8.75
C VAL A 64 -6.73 -4.91 8.68
N PRO A 65 -6.01 -4.85 9.82
CA PRO A 65 -4.56 -5.03 9.84
C PRO A 65 -4.13 -6.35 9.19
N ALA A 66 -2.92 -6.37 8.58
CA ALA A 66 -2.40 -7.58 7.92
C ALA A 66 -2.33 -8.82 8.84
N ALA A 67 -2.07 -8.61 10.14
CA ALA A 67 -2.05 -9.68 11.13
C ALA A 67 -3.43 -10.33 11.33
N ASP A 68 -4.50 -9.55 11.19
CA ASP A 68 -5.88 -9.97 11.43
C ASP A 68 -6.58 -10.49 10.16
N ALA A 69 -6.01 -10.23 8.98
CA ALA A 69 -6.60 -10.62 7.70
C ALA A 69 -6.93 -12.13 7.58
N PRO A 70 -6.10 -13.08 8.09
CA PRO A 70 -6.48 -14.49 8.08
C PRO A 70 -7.68 -14.82 8.98
N ALA A 71 -7.84 -14.13 10.09
CA ALA A 71 -8.97 -14.33 10.99
C ALA A 71 -10.26 -13.75 10.38
N ALA A 72 -10.19 -12.55 9.81
CA ALA A 72 -11.29 -11.92 9.09
C ALA A 72 -11.76 -12.77 7.89
N ALA A 73 -10.83 -13.31 7.09
CA ALA A 73 -11.20 -14.22 6.01
C ALA A 73 -11.90 -15.48 6.54
N ARG A 74 -11.32 -16.14 7.56
CA ARG A 74 -11.94 -17.37 8.15
C ARG A 74 -13.34 -17.14 8.68
N SER A 75 -13.61 -15.99 9.28
CA SER A 75 -14.94 -15.73 9.89
C SER A 75 -16.07 -15.71 8.87
N VAL A 76 -15.80 -15.42 7.60
CA VAL A 76 -16.84 -15.33 6.57
C VAL A 76 -16.89 -16.54 5.62
N LEU A 77 -15.91 -17.47 5.68
CA LEU A 77 -15.90 -18.66 4.81
C LEU A 77 -17.21 -19.44 4.80
N PRO A 78 -17.94 -19.62 5.96
CA PRO A 78 -19.18 -20.38 5.98
C PRO A 78 -20.31 -19.80 5.12
N VAL A 79 -20.22 -18.53 4.75
CA VAL A 79 -21.27 -17.83 3.99
C VAL A 79 -20.80 -17.38 2.59
N LEU A 80 -19.54 -17.59 2.27
CA LEU A 80 -19.02 -17.38 0.93
C LEU A 80 -19.28 -18.61 0.04
N GLY A 81 -19.45 -18.38 -1.26
CA GLY A 81 -19.65 -19.43 -2.25
C GLY A 81 -19.44 -18.94 -3.67
N PRO A 82 -19.76 -19.76 -4.68
CA PRO A 82 -19.70 -19.35 -6.07
C PRO A 82 -20.44 -18.05 -6.32
N GLY A 83 -19.79 -17.11 -6.97
CA GLY A 83 -20.32 -15.77 -7.23
C GLY A 83 -19.98 -14.71 -6.16
N SER A 84 -19.58 -15.11 -4.95
CA SER A 84 -19.10 -14.15 -3.94
C SER A 84 -17.77 -13.51 -4.33
N LEU A 85 -17.58 -12.23 -3.94
CA LEU A 85 -16.30 -11.54 -4.01
C LEU A 85 -15.77 -11.27 -2.60
N TYR A 86 -14.52 -11.65 -2.33
CA TYR A 86 -13.83 -11.28 -1.10
C TYR A 86 -12.57 -10.49 -1.44
N ALA A 87 -12.54 -9.22 -1.05
CA ALA A 87 -11.41 -8.33 -1.24
C ALA A 87 -10.66 -8.12 0.08
N ASP A 88 -9.41 -8.56 0.14
CA ASP A 88 -8.51 -8.22 1.23
C ASP A 88 -7.82 -6.88 0.95
N CYS A 89 -8.14 -5.87 1.77
CA CYS A 89 -7.62 -4.51 1.66
C CYS A 89 -6.42 -4.26 2.59
N SER A 90 -5.96 -5.29 3.31
CA SER A 90 -4.84 -5.19 4.24
C SER A 90 -3.50 -4.91 3.54
N SER A 91 -2.54 -4.38 4.30
CA SER A 91 -1.16 -4.23 3.81
C SER A 91 -0.33 -5.52 3.94
N ALA A 92 -0.97 -6.67 3.72
CA ALA A 92 -0.34 -7.99 3.77
C ALA A 92 0.72 -8.17 2.66
N SER A 93 1.66 -9.07 2.90
CA SER A 93 2.66 -9.44 1.89
C SER A 93 2.03 -10.19 0.70
N PRO A 94 2.67 -10.20 -0.49
CA PRO A 94 2.21 -11.01 -1.62
C PRO A 94 2.02 -12.48 -1.29
N ARG A 95 2.88 -13.04 -0.45
CA ARG A 95 2.76 -14.41 0.05
C ARG A 95 1.46 -14.60 0.84
N GLN A 96 1.18 -13.72 1.78
CA GLN A 96 -0.04 -13.79 2.61
C GLN A 96 -1.30 -13.59 1.75
N LYS A 97 -1.28 -12.70 0.76
CA LYS A 97 -2.38 -12.53 -0.20
C LYS A 97 -2.67 -13.84 -0.96
N ARG A 98 -1.64 -14.57 -1.43
CA ARG A 98 -1.80 -15.88 -2.07
C ARG A 98 -2.35 -16.94 -1.11
N GLU A 99 -1.94 -16.90 0.16
CA GLU A 99 -2.48 -17.82 1.18
C GLU A 99 -3.96 -17.55 1.44
N LEU A 100 -4.37 -16.28 1.55
CA LEU A 100 -5.78 -15.87 1.66
C LEU A 100 -6.59 -16.28 0.41
N ALA A 101 -6.06 -16.07 -0.77
CA ALA A 101 -6.71 -16.46 -2.03
C ALA A 101 -7.00 -17.97 -2.08
N ARG A 102 -6.04 -18.81 -1.66
CA ARG A 102 -6.26 -20.26 -1.58
C ARG A 102 -7.31 -20.62 -0.54
N MET A 103 -7.35 -19.89 0.57
CA MET A 103 -8.35 -20.13 1.63
C MET A 103 -9.77 -19.79 1.14
N VAL A 104 -9.95 -18.61 0.57
CA VAL A 104 -11.24 -18.15 0.03
C VAL A 104 -11.67 -18.99 -1.16
N GLY A 105 -10.78 -19.31 -2.08
CA GLY A 105 -11.07 -20.09 -3.28
C GLY A 105 -11.62 -21.51 -3.01
N ARG A 106 -11.35 -22.07 -1.82
CA ARG A 106 -11.94 -23.38 -1.41
C ARG A 106 -13.47 -23.32 -1.25
N THR A 107 -14.05 -22.14 -1.09
CA THR A 107 -15.51 -21.96 -1.04
C THR A 107 -16.13 -21.77 -2.42
N GLY A 108 -15.33 -21.62 -3.48
CA GLY A 108 -15.77 -21.22 -4.81
C GLY A 108 -15.92 -19.70 -4.99
N ALA A 109 -15.63 -18.91 -3.95
CA ALA A 109 -15.62 -17.44 -4.05
C ALA A 109 -14.36 -16.92 -4.74
N SER A 110 -14.48 -15.82 -5.46
CA SER A 110 -13.34 -15.13 -6.08
C SER A 110 -12.64 -14.21 -5.07
N PHE A 111 -11.33 -14.36 -4.95
CA PHE A 111 -10.49 -13.49 -4.12
C PHE A 111 -9.99 -12.28 -4.91
N VAL A 112 -9.88 -11.14 -4.23
CA VAL A 112 -9.23 -9.93 -4.75
C VAL A 112 -8.20 -9.41 -3.74
N ASP A 113 -6.98 -9.22 -4.18
CA ASP A 113 -6.00 -8.39 -3.49
C ASP A 113 -6.30 -6.92 -3.87
N LEU A 114 -6.97 -6.17 -2.99
CA LEU A 114 -7.19 -4.74 -3.14
C LEU A 114 -6.14 -4.01 -2.32
N THR A 115 -5.29 -3.27 -2.99
CA THR A 115 -4.19 -2.55 -2.36
C THR A 115 -4.36 -1.05 -2.50
N LEU A 116 -4.67 -0.36 -1.40
CA LEU A 116 -4.81 1.09 -1.35
C LEU A 116 -3.44 1.77 -1.55
N MET A 117 -3.36 2.71 -2.48
CA MET A 117 -2.11 3.34 -2.94
C MET A 117 -1.87 4.74 -2.36
N GLY A 118 -2.36 5.00 -1.16
CA GLY A 118 -2.19 6.25 -0.43
C GLY A 118 -2.70 6.15 0.99
N THR A 119 -2.75 7.29 1.68
CA THR A 119 -3.45 7.46 2.95
C THR A 119 -4.94 7.60 2.67
N VAL A 120 -5.76 6.89 3.45
CA VAL A 120 -7.24 6.98 3.35
C VAL A 120 -7.78 8.20 4.07
N PRO A 121 -7.28 8.57 5.26
CA PRO A 121 -7.76 9.74 5.98
C PRO A 121 -7.84 11.00 5.11
N GLY A 122 -9.04 11.59 5.05
CA GLY A 122 -9.35 12.75 4.25
C GLY A 122 -9.54 12.50 2.74
N ARG A 123 -9.39 11.25 2.30
CA ARG A 123 -9.62 10.83 0.89
C ARG A 123 -10.73 9.79 0.75
N GLY A 124 -10.96 9.00 1.80
CA GLY A 124 -11.97 7.96 1.79
C GLY A 124 -11.89 7.08 0.55
N LEU A 125 -13.02 6.93 -0.13
CA LEU A 125 -13.16 6.15 -1.35
C LEU A 125 -12.38 6.72 -2.56
N SER A 126 -11.98 7.99 -2.53
CA SER A 126 -11.14 8.59 -3.58
C SER A 126 -9.66 8.17 -3.49
N THR A 127 -9.30 7.33 -2.52
CA THR A 127 -7.95 6.75 -2.43
C THR A 127 -7.72 5.81 -3.62
N PRO A 128 -6.68 6.03 -4.45
CA PRO A 128 -6.38 5.11 -5.54
C PRO A 128 -6.09 3.70 -5.03
N ALA A 129 -6.51 2.70 -5.80
CA ALA A 129 -6.30 1.30 -5.45
C ALA A 129 -5.80 0.49 -6.65
N PHE A 130 -4.89 -0.44 -6.39
CA PHE A 130 -4.57 -1.52 -7.31
C PHE A 130 -5.34 -2.76 -6.92
N VAL A 131 -5.80 -3.52 -7.92
CA VAL A 131 -6.45 -4.81 -7.71
C VAL A 131 -5.79 -5.90 -8.52
N SER A 132 -5.69 -7.10 -7.93
CA SER A 132 -5.23 -8.32 -8.59
C SER A 132 -5.97 -9.53 -8.03
N GLY A 133 -5.93 -10.65 -8.76
CA GLY A 133 -6.69 -11.86 -8.43
C GLY A 133 -7.89 -12.07 -9.34
N GLU A 134 -8.48 -13.27 -9.27
CA GLU A 134 -9.55 -13.73 -10.17
C GLU A 134 -10.77 -12.78 -10.21
N GLY A 135 -11.12 -12.18 -9.07
CA GLY A 135 -12.25 -11.27 -8.97
C GLY A 135 -11.94 -9.79 -9.30
N ALA A 136 -10.69 -9.46 -9.68
CA ALA A 136 -10.22 -8.07 -9.81
C ALA A 136 -11.10 -7.23 -10.75
N GLY A 137 -11.37 -7.69 -11.95
CA GLY A 137 -12.21 -6.97 -12.92
C GLY A 137 -13.62 -6.72 -12.40
N ARG A 138 -14.26 -7.75 -11.81
CA ARG A 138 -15.61 -7.61 -11.24
C ARG A 138 -15.65 -6.58 -10.10
N LEU A 139 -14.64 -6.57 -9.23
CA LEU A 139 -14.56 -5.58 -8.15
C LEU A 139 -14.29 -4.17 -8.70
N ALA A 140 -13.42 -4.05 -9.70
CA ALA A 140 -13.15 -2.77 -10.35
C ALA A 140 -14.41 -2.18 -11.00
N ASP A 141 -15.19 -2.99 -11.69
CA ASP A 141 -16.47 -2.60 -12.29
C ASP A 141 -17.50 -2.17 -11.25
N LEU A 142 -17.43 -2.74 -10.05
CA LEU A 142 -18.31 -2.36 -8.92
C LEU A 142 -17.88 -1.03 -8.28
N LEU A 143 -16.59 -0.79 -8.11
CA LEU A 143 -16.07 0.35 -7.33
C LEU A 143 -15.79 1.62 -8.16
N ARG A 144 -15.41 1.48 -9.45
CA ARG A 144 -15.14 2.64 -10.32
C ARG A 144 -16.34 3.57 -10.47
N PRO A 145 -17.59 3.09 -10.72
CA PRO A 145 -18.76 3.97 -10.80
C PRO A 145 -19.06 4.68 -9.48
N LEU A 146 -18.59 4.12 -8.35
CA LEU A 146 -18.72 4.72 -7.03
C LEU A 146 -17.59 5.73 -6.74
N GLY A 147 -16.69 6.00 -7.68
CA GLY A 147 -15.65 7.01 -7.58
C GLY A 147 -14.32 6.55 -6.99
N MET A 148 -14.10 5.23 -6.78
CA MET A 148 -12.78 4.73 -6.41
C MET A 148 -11.90 4.61 -7.68
N PRO A 149 -10.73 5.27 -7.73
CA PRO A 149 -9.78 5.08 -8.83
C PRO A 149 -9.12 3.70 -8.72
N VAL A 150 -9.65 2.71 -9.42
CA VAL A 150 -9.16 1.33 -9.39
C VAL A 150 -8.40 1.00 -10.67
N GLU A 151 -7.16 0.53 -10.53
CA GLU A 151 -6.33 -0.01 -11.61
C GLU A 151 -6.16 -1.53 -11.43
N GLU A 152 -6.49 -2.28 -12.48
CA GLU A 152 -6.24 -3.71 -12.53
C GLU A 152 -4.79 -3.97 -12.90
N VAL A 153 -4.09 -4.73 -12.06
CA VAL A 153 -2.66 -4.99 -12.22
C VAL A 153 -2.39 -6.27 -12.98
N SER A 154 -2.99 -7.36 -12.53
CA SER A 154 -2.85 -8.69 -13.13
C SER A 154 -3.92 -9.63 -12.57
N GLY A 155 -3.97 -10.87 -13.09
CA GLY A 155 -4.84 -11.92 -12.58
C GLY A 155 -4.34 -12.62 -11.32
N GLU A 156 -3.09 -12.42 -10.89
CA GLU A 156 -2.48 -13.17 -9.80
C GLU A 156 -2.63 -12.47 -8.44
N PRO A 157 -3.16 -13.15 -7.40
CA PRO A 157 -3.23 -12.60 -6.06
C PRO A 157 -1.84 -12.26 -5.51
N GLY A 158 -1.70 -11.06 -4.96
CA GLY A 158 -0.45 -10.55 -4.38
C GLY A 158 0.35 -9.64 -5.31
N ASP A 159 -0.01 -9.51 -6.58
CA ASP A 159 0.72 -8.61 -7.50
C ASP A 159 0.43 -7.13 -7.19
N ALA A 160 -0.80 -6.79 -6.80
CA ALA A 160 -1.14 -5.44 -6.34
C ALA A 160 -0.32 -5.08 -5.08
N ALA A 161 -0.28 -5.97 -4.08
CA ALA A 161 0.54 -5.80 -2.89
C ALA A 161 2.04 -5.72 -3.23
N GLY A 162 2.51 -6.52 -4.18
CA GLY A 162 3.90 -6.50 -4.67
C GLY A 162 4.29 -5.14 -5.23
N ARG A 163 3.47 -4.56 -6.10
CA ARG A 163 3.72 -3.22 -6.68
C ARG A 163 3.76 -2.13 -5.60
N LYS A 164 2.88 -2.19 -4.60
CA LYS A 164 2.93 -1.28 -3.46
C LYS A 164 4.24 -1.41 -2.67
N LEU A 165 4.73 -2.63 -2.45
CA LEU A 165 5.98 -2.86 -1.75
C LEU A 165 7.18 -2.36 -2.56
N LEU A 166 7.22 -2.60 -3.87
CA LEU A 166 8.27 -2.04 -4.74
C LEU A 166 8.28 -0.50 -4.68
N ARG A 167 7.11 0.13 -4.78
CA ARG A 167 7.01 1.58 -4.58
C ARG A 167 7.49 2.01 -3.18
N SER A 168 7.20 1.21 -2.15
CA SER A 168 7.63 1.50 -0.78
C SER A 168 9.14 1.45 -0.61
N VAL A 169 9.85 0.59 -1.34
CA VAL A 169 11.33 0.58 -1.37
C VAL A 169 11.85 1.94 -1.79
N PHE A 170 11.31 2.48 -2.87
CA PHE A 170 11.71 3.81 -3.36
C PHE A 170 11.35 4.93 -2.37
N VAL A 171 10.06 5.06 -2.02
CA VAL A 171 9.58 6.19 -1.21
C VAL A 171 10.21 6.20 0.18
N LYS A 172 10.26 5.04 0.84
CA LYS A 172 10.80 4.95 2.21
C LYS A 172 12.32 4.99 2.23
N GLY A 173 12.96 4.44 1.18
CA GLY A 173 14.41 4.57 1.01
C GLY A 173 14.83 6.03 0.86
N MET A 174 14.15 6.77 -0.01
CA MET A 174 14.36 8.21 -0.16
C MET A 174 14.11 8.97 1.15
N THR A 175 12.99 8.68 1.84
CA THR A 175 12.69 9.30 3.13
C THR A 175 13.79 9.02 4.16
N GLY A 176 14.28 7.78 4.25
CA GLY A 176 15.37 7.41 5.13
C GLY A 176 16.67 8.20 4.83
N ALA A 177 17.01 8.35 3.54
CA ALA A 177 18.15 9.15 3.12
C ALA A 177 17.99 10.63 3.50
N MET A 178 16.79 11.21 3.30
CA MET A 178 16.50 12.59 3.72
C MET A 178 16.65 12.76 5.23
N MET A 179 16.13 11.83 6.03
CA MET A 179 16.21 11.89 7.49
C MET A 179 17.66 11.85 7.97
N GLU A 180 18.48 10.93 7.44
CA GLU A 180 19.89 10.81 7.80
C GLU A 180 20.68 12.07 7.40
N ALA A 181 20.44 12.60 6.20
CA ALA A 181 21.08 13.81 5.73
C ALA A 181 20.69 15.06 6.56
N LEU A 182 19.42 15.20 6.91
CA LEU A 182 18.92 16.32 7.74
C LEU A 182 19.44 16.24 9.17
N GLU A 183 19.58 15.05 9.75
CA GLU A 183 20.20 14.86 11.06
C GLU A 183 21.66 15.35 11.05
N ALA A 184 22.43 14.99 10.01
CA ALA A 184 23.79 15.44 9.84
C ALA A 184 23.87 16.96 9.60
N ALA A 185 22.99 17.51 8.78
CA ALA A 185 22.93 18.96 8.51
C ALA A 185 22.56 19.77 9.74
N ARG A 186 21.72 19.25 10.63
CA ARG A 186 21.40 19.85 11.93
C ARG A 186 22.63 19.88 12.82
N ALA A 187 23.36 18.77 12.93
CA ALA A 187 24.61 18.70 13.68
C ALA A 187 25.69 19.65 13.12
N ALA A 188 25.71 19.87 11.79
CA ALA A 188 26.59 20.80 11.12
C ALA A 188 26.10 22.28 11.11
N GLY A 189 24.92 22.57 11.65
CA GLY A 189 24.35 23.93 11.69
C GLY A 189 23.82 24.46 10.35
N CYS A 190 23.54 23.58 9.35
CA CYS A 190 23.11 23.97 8.01
C CYS A 190 21.79 23.30 7.56
N GLU A 191 20.94 22.86 8.49
CA GLU A 191 19.69 22.16 8.20
C GLU A 191 18.78 22.93 7.25
N GLY A 192 18.61 24.25 7.46
CA GLY A 192 17.75 25.07 6.60
C GLY A 192 18.21 25.16 5.17
N TRP A 193 19.55 25.22 4.95
CA TRP A 193 20.12 25.15 3.61
C TRP A 193 19.83 23.82 2.93
N LEU A 194 20.08 22.70 3.62
CA LEU A 194 19.85 21.37 3.05
C LEU A 194 18.38 21.13 2.76
N TRP A 195 17.48 21.57 3.66
CA TRP A 195 16.03 21.47 3.43
C TRP A 195 15.62 22.20 2.14
N GLY A 196 16.07 23.44 1.95
CA GLY A 196 15.80 24.19 0.74
C GLY A 196 16.33 23.50 -0.53
N ASN A 197 17.53 22.91 -0.47
CA ASN A 197 18.10 22.13 -1.56
C ASN A 197 17.27 20.89 -1.89
N ILE A 198 16.88 20.10 -0.89
CA ILE A 198 16.01 18.92 -1.08
C ILE A 198 14.68 19.31 -1.74
N VAL A 199 14.03 20.37 -1.23
CA VAL A 199 12.75 20.84 -1.80
C VAL A 199 12.91 21.25 -3.26
N SER A 200 14.00 21.95 -3.59
CA SER A 200 14.30 22.37 -4.97
C SER A 200 14.52 21.18 -5.91
N GLU A 201 15.29 20.16 -5.48
CA GLU A 201 15.50 18.93 -6.25
C GLU A 201 14.21 18.17 -6.50
N LEU A 202 13.36 18.04 -5.46
CA LEU A 202 12.07 17.34 -5.58
C LEU A 202 11.07 18.10 -6.45
N ALA A 203 11.06 19.43 -6.38
CA ALA A 203 10.17 20.26 -7.20
C ALA A 203 10.53 20.21 -8.69
N GLY A 204 11.82 20.00 -9.01
CA GLY A 204 12.32 19.83 -10.38
C GLY A 204 12.35 18.39 -10.87
N ALA A 205 11.80 17.43 -10.09
CA ALA A 205 11.90 16.02 -10.43
C ALA A 205 10.99 15.64 -11.61
N ASP A 206 11.63 15.14 -12.67
CA ASP A 206 10.98 14.61 -13.86
C ASP A 206 11.60 13.27 -14.29
N GLU A 207 11.13 12.71 -15.40
CA GLU A 207 11.68 11.47 -15.95
C GLU A 207 13.16 11.61 -16.34
N ALA A 208 13.59 12.78 -16.84
CA ALA A 208 14.98 13.02 -17.25
C ALA A 208 15.90 13.01 -16.01
N LEU A 209 15.47 13.59 -14.90
CA LEU A 209 16.20 13.50 -13.63
C LEU A 209 16.31 12.05 -13.15
N ALA A 210 15.20 11.30 -13.14
CA ALA A 210 15.20 9.91 -12.70
C ALA A 210 16.16 9.05 -13.55
N ARG A 211 16.11 9.17 -14.88
CA ARG A 211 17.04 8.49 -15.79
C ARG A 211 18.50 8.88 -15.51
N ARG A 212 18.80 10.16 -15.39
CA ARG A 212 20.15 10.65 -15.11
C ARG A 212 20.70 10.11 -13.78
N LEU A 213 19.86 10.02 -12.75
CA LEU A 213 20.29 9.46 -11.46
C LEU A 213 20.62 7.97 -11.58
N VAL A 214 19.76 7.17 -12.23
CA VAL A 214 19.97 5.73 -12.38
C VAL A 214 21.14 5.44 -13.34
N GLU A 215 21.08 5.92 -14.58
CA GLU A 215 22.10 5.67 -15.59
C GLU A 215 23.46 6.26 -15.21
N GLY A 216 23.46 7.45 -14.58
CA GLY A 216 24.66 8.07 -14.08
C GLY A 216 25.30 7.27 -12.93
N SER A 217 24.52 6.50 -12.16
CA SER A 217 25.06 5.61 -11.14
C SER A 217 25.80 4.42 -11.75
N TYR A 218 25.26 3.81 -12.81
CA TYR A 218 25.96 2.75 -13.56
C TYR A 218 27.24 3.28 -14.20
N ARG A 219 27.18 4.46 -14.85
CA ARG A 219 28.31 5.04 -15.59
C ARG A 219 29.45 5.56 -14.71
N HIS A 220 29.13 6.06 -13.52
CA HIS A 220 30.06 6.73 -12.60
C HIS A 220 30.11 6.07 -11.22
N ALA A 221 29.89 4.75 -11.13
CA ALA A 221 29.79 4.01 -9.89
C ALA A 221 30.98 4.21 -8.94
N ARG A 222 32.24 4.15 -9.47
CA ARG A 222 33.45 4.34 -8.67
C ARG A 222 33.47 5.71 -7.97
N ARG A 223 33.35 6.79 -8.75
CA ARG A 223 33.38 8.16 -8.20
C ARG A 223 32.29 8.39 -7.17
N ARG A 224 31.08 7.89 -7.45
CA ARG A 224 29.93 8.01 -6.52
C ARG A 224 30.12 7.16 -5.26
N ALA A 225 30.74 5.99 -5.35
CA ALA A 225 31.08 5.20 -4.17
C ALA A 225 32.09 5.91 -3.27
N ASP A 226 33.11 6.55 -3.86
CA ASP A 226 34.11 7.32 -3.12
C ASP A 226 33.50 8.58 -2.48
N GLU A 227 32.56 9.26 -3.16
CA GLU A 227 31.77 10.37 -2.59
C GLU A 227 30.93 9.90 -1.38
N MET A 228 30.29 8.71 -1.46
CA MET A 228 29.50 8.16 -0.35
C MET A 228 30.39 7.70 0.81
N ALA A 229 31.59 7.18 0.55
CA ALA A 229 32.57 6.88 1.59
C ALA A 229 32.98 8.12 2.38
N ALA A 230 33.30 9.22 1.68
CA ALA A 230 33.61 10.51 2.31
C ALA A 230 32.43 11.07 3.10
N ALA A 231 31.20 10.97 2.57
CA ALA A 231 29.99 11.37 3.28
C ALA A 231 29.81 10.54 4.57
N ALA A 232 30.07 9.23 4.53
CA ALA A 232 29.99 8.38 5.73
C ALA A 232 31.02 8.78 6.82
N GLU A 233 32.22 9.23 6.43
CA GLU A 233 33.20 9.77 7.36
C GLU A 233 32.74 11.09 7.97
N LEU A 234 32.20 12.00 7.17
CA LEU A 234 31.62 13.25 7.63
C LEU A 234 30.50 13.02 8.68
N LEU A 235 29.56 12.13 8.38
CA LEU A 235 28.43 11.83 9.27
C LEU A 235 28.94 11.31 10.62
N ARG A 236 29.91 10.39 10.63
CA ARG A 236 30.51 9.91 11.88
C ARG A 236 31.21 11.03 12.66
N GLY A 237 31.92 11.91 11.97
CA GLY A 237 32.54 13.09 12.60
C GLY A 237 31.54 14.04 13.25
N LEU A 238 30.28 14.04 12.76
CA LEU A 238 29.15 14.81 13.30
C LEU A 238 28.35 14.01 14.38
N GLY A 239 28.75 12.78 14.69
CA GLY A 239 28.05 11.90 15.64
C GLY A 239 26.80 11.23 15.08
N VAL A 240 26.63 11.21 13.75
CA VAL A 240 25.50 10.56 13.05
C VAL A 240 25.94 9.22 12.47
N GLU A 241 25.21 8.14 12.75
CA GLU A 241 25.51 6.83 12.19
C GLU A 241 25.05 6.72 10.72
N PRO A 242 25.99 6.54 9.75
CA PRO A 242 25.71 6.63 8.31
C PRO A 242 25.10 5.33 7.75
N ARG A 243 23.89 4.93 8.16
CA ARG A 243 23.27 3.67 7.77
C ARG A 243 22.87 3.63 6.30
N ILE A 244 22.13 4.63 5.85
CA ILE A 244 21.68 4.72 4.45
C ILE A 244 22.84 5.08 3.52
N THR A 245 23.69 5.98 3.94
CA THR A 245 24.90 6.38 3.23
C THR A 245 25.80 5.17 2.93
N ARG A 246 26.05 4.29 3.92
CA ARG A 246 26.81 3.06 3.72
C ARG A 246 26.11 2.03 2.83
N ALA A 247 24.78 1.89 2.95
CA ALA A 247 24.03 1.01 2.06
C ALA A 247 24.10 1.49 0.60
N ALA A 248 24.05 2.81 0.37
CA ALA A 248 24.22 3.41 -0.94
C ALA A 248 25.66 3.20 -1.48
N GLU A 249 26.69 3.39 -0.64
CA GLU A 249 28.10 3.09 -0.99
C GLU A 249 28.25 1.63 -1.41
N ALA A 250 27.77 0.70 -0.58
CA ALA A 250 27.87 -0.73 -0.86
C ALA A 250 27.22 -1.08 -2.21
N ARG A 251 26.01 -0.55 -2.47
CA ARG A 251 25.31 -0.78 -3.73
C ARG A 251 26.09 -0.25 -4.94
N LEU A 252 26.75 0.89 -4.83
CA LEU A 252 27.58 1.44 -5.90
C LEU A 252 28.86 0.62 -6.14
N ARG A 253 29.45 0.02 -5.09
CA ARG A 253 30.58 -0.89 -5.22
C ARG A 253 30.20 -2.21 -5.91
N GLU A 254 29.04 -2.78 -5.57
CA GLU A 254 28.52 -3.96 -6.26
C GLU A 254 28.39 -3.77 -7.79
N LEU A 255 28.05 -2.55 -8.24
CA LEU A 255 27.97 -2.24 -9.69
C LEU A 255 29.33 -2.34 -10.39
N LEU A 256 30.43 -2.16 -9.65
CA LEU A 256 31.80 -2.29 -10.21
C LEU A 256 32.20 -3.76 -10.37
N GLU A 257 31.76 -4.59 -9.44
CA GLU A 257 32.08 -6.04 -9.47
C GLU A 257 31.25 -6.78 -10.54
N GLY A 258 29.99 -6.35 -10.77
CA GLY A 258 29.10 -6.95 -11.78
C GLY A 258 29.32 -6.48 -13.22
N GLY A 259 30.15 -5.45 -13.44
CA GLY A 259 30.50 -4.94 -14.78
C GLY A 259 31.72 -5.61 -15.42
N GLU A 260 32.34 -6.56 -14.76
CA GLU A 260 33.50 -7.34 -15.27
C GLU A 260 33.13 -8.74 -15.79
N ALA A 261 31.81 -9.02 -16.01
CA ALA A 261 31.33 -10.31 -16.53
C ALA A 261 30.80 -10.20 -17.96
#